data_57c1cbdc6e0b148e68d85ff9e428cbef
#
_entry.id   57c1cbdc6e0b148e68d85ff9e428cbef
#
_cell.length_a   1.000
_cell.length_b   1.000
_cell.length_c   1.000
_cell.angle_alpha   90.00
_cell.angle_beta   90.00
_cell.angle_gamma   90.00
#
_symmetry.space_group_name_H-M   'P 1'
#
loop_
_entity.id
_entity.type
_entity.pdbx_description
1 polymer ?
#
loop_
_entity_poly.entity_id
_entity_poly.type
_entity_poly.pdbx_seq_one_letter_code
_entity_poly.pdbx_strand_id
1 'polypeptide(L)'
;MTDYSSASPKAVRELIREGKIATPTTGMCAGYAQGNLVVLPKELAWDFLLFCQRNPKSCPLLEVADAGSRTFPIFGAGSDIARDIPKYRVYENGVMTGEYTDVSAFFDDPSRELVSFLIGCSFSFESALLEAGVPVRQIEEGVHVPMYHTNISCAPAGVFSGNMVVSMRPIPTAP
;
A
#
# COMPACT_ATOMS: atom_id res chain seq x y z
N MET A 1 -4.62 23.01 -0.95
CA MET A 1 -4.53 21.59 -1.37
C MET A 1 -5.93 21.15 -1.72
N THR A 2 -6.14 20.47 -2.82
CA THR A 2 -7.48 19.98 -3.19
C THR A 2 -7.89 18.89 -2.21
N ASP A 3 -9.09 18.99 -1.66
CA ASP A 3 -9.64 17.99 -0.75
C ASP A 3 -10.25 16.83 -1.54
N TYR A 4 -9.73 15.65 -1.36
CA TYR A 4 -10.22 14.40 -1.97
C TYR A 4 -10.86 13.45 -0.96
N SER A 5 -11.16 13.92 0.26
CA SER A 5 -11.75 13.06 1.32
C SER A 5 -13.08 12.44 0.90
N SER A 6 -13.92 13.19 0.18
CA SER A 6 -15.21 12.73 -0.33
C SER A 6 -15.16 12.08 -1.72
N ALA A 7 -13.97 12.00 -2.34
CA ALA A 7 -13.83 11.41 -3.67
C ALA A 7 -13.99 9.88 -3.63
N SER A 8 -14.49 9.30 -4.72
CA SER A 8 -14.51 7.84 -4.85
C SER A 8 -13.12 7.30 -5.17
N PRO A 9 -12.76 6.06 -4.75
CA PRO A 9 -11.49 5.44 -5.11
C PRO A 9 -11.26 5.38 -6.63
N LYS A 10 -12.32 5.19 -7.42
CA LYS A 10 -12.24 5.19 -8.87
C LYS A 10 -11.77 6.55 -9.40
N ALA A 11 -12.38 7.65 -8.95
CA ALA A 11 -12.01 8.99 -9.37
C ALA A 11 -10.57 9.33 -9.01
N VAL A 12 -10.12 8.94 -7.80
CA VAL A 12 -8.73 9.16 -7.38
C VAL A 12 -7.76 8.37 -8.25
N ARG A 13 -8.05 7.10 -8.58
CA ARG A 13 -7.22 6.31 -9.51
C ARG A 13 -7.14 6.93 -10.90
N GLU A 14 -8.24 7.47 -11.42
CA GLU A 14 -8.25 8.19 -12.70
C GLU A 14 -7.33 9.42 -12.67
N LEU A 15 -7.40 10.21 -11.60
CA LEU A 15 -6.51 11.37 -11.41
C LEU A 15 -5.02 10.98 -11.27
N ILE A 16 -4.73 9.82 -10.66
CA ILE A 16 -3.37 9.27 -10.59
C ILE A 16 -2.88 8.92 -12.00
N ARG A 17 -3.68 8.20 -12.81
CA ARG A 17 -3.33 7.86 -14.19
C ARG A 17 -3.08 9.09 -15.07
N GLU A 18 -3.77 10.18 -14.77
CA GLU A 18 -3.59 11.48 -15.46
C GLU A 18 -2.39 12.29 -14.91
N GLY A 19 -1.67 11.78 -13.92
CA GLY A 19 -0.55 12.48 -13.29
C GLY A 19 -0.95 13.68 -12.43
N LYS A 20 -2.23 13.85 -12.11
CA LYS A 20 -2.74 14.96 -11.29
C LYS A 20 -2.54 14.72 -9.79
N ILE A 21 -2.40 13.46 -9.36
CA ILE A 21 -2.07 13.07 -7.99
C ILE A 21 -0.75 12.29 -8.04
N ALA A 22 0.29 12.86 -7.43
CA ALA A 22 1.62 12.26 -7.32
C ALA A 22 2.07 12.09 -5.84
N THR A 23 1.15 12.35 -4.91
CA THR A 23 1.39 12.26 -3.45
C THR A 23 0.77 10.99 -2.87
N PRO A 24 1.18 10.58 -1.66
CA PRO A 24 0.47 9.54 -0.92
C PRO A 24 -1.01 9.88 -0.73
N THR A 25 -1.86 8.85 -0.64
CA THR A 25 -3.31 8.98 -0.60
C THR A 25 -3.89 9.19 0.81
N THR A 26 -3.06 9.59 1.77
CA THR A 26 -3.50 9.88 3.14
C THR A 26 -4.61 10.94 3.15
N GLY A 27 -5.67 10.72 3.90
CA GLY A 27 -6.82 11.63 3.98
C GLY A 27 -7.75 11.62 2.76
N MET A 28 -7.47 10.82 1.72
CA MET A 28 -8.34 10.68 0.55
C MET A 28 -9.34 9.54 0.75
N CYS A 29 -10.50 9.61 0.07
CA CYS A 29 -11.52 8.55 0.03
C CYS A 29 -11.93 8.08 1.44
N ALA A 30 -12.43 8.98 2.28
CA ALA A 30 -12.90 8.65 3.62
C ALA A 30 -13.90 7.47 3.61
N GLY A 31 -13.76 6.55 4.56
CA GLY A 31 -14.59 5.35 4.67
C GLY A 31 -14.17 4.18 3.76
N TYR A 32 -13.13 4.34 2.93
CA TYR A 32 -12.58 3.26 2.13
C TYR A 32 -11.26 2.73 2.69
N ALA A 33 -11.07 1.41 2.58
CA ALA A 33 -9.80 0.79 2.93
C ALA A 33 -8.69 1.26 1.96
N GLN A 34 -7.51 1.49 2.51
CA GLN A 34 -6.31 1.78 1.74
C GLN A 34 -5.32 0.62 1.86
N GLY A 35 -4.56 0.38 0.81
CA GLY A 35 -3.61 -0.69 0.77
C GLY A 35 -2.28 -0.28 0.15
N ASN A 36 -1.25 -1.02 0.52
CA ASN A 36 0.06 -0.97 -0.11
C ASN A 36 0.19 -2.11 -1.12
N LEU A 37 0.80 -1.83 -2.24
CA LEU A 37 1.04 -2.81 -3.28
C LEU A 37 2.43 -3.44 -3.11
N VAL A 38 2.49 -4.77 -3.19
CA VAL A 38 3.73 -5.54 -3.37
C VAL A 38 3.54 -6.42 -4.59
N VAL A 39 4.47 -6.35 -5.54
CA VAL A 39 4.48 -7.19 -6.75
C VAL A 39 5.77 -7.98 -6.76
N LEU A 40 5.66 -9.28 -6.92
CA LEU A 40 6.80 -10.20 -6.84
C LEU A 40 6.78 -11.18 -8.02
N PRO A 41 7.95 -11.66 -8.46
CA PRO A 41 8.04 -12.85 -9.28
C PRO A 41 7.31 -14.04 -8.63
N LYS A 42 6.65 -14.85 -9.43
CA LYS A 42 5.81 -15.97 -8.98
C LYS A 42 6.56 -16.96 -8.08
N GLU A 43 7.83 -17.17 -8.35
CA GLU A 43 8.68 -18.07 -7.56
C GLU A 43 8.86 -17.62 -6.11
N LEU A 44 8.68 -16.33 -5.81
CA LEU A 44 8.72 -15.76 -4.45
C LEU A 44 7.34 -15.62 -3.80
N ALA A 45 6.27 -15.77 -4.57
CA ALA A 45 4.91 -15.45 -4.13
C ALA A 45 4.44 -16.32 -2.97
N TRP A 46 4.76 -17.63 -2.98
CA TRP A 46 4.38 -18.54 -1.91
C TRP A 46 5.07 -18.18 -0.58
N ASP A 47 6.36 -17.91 -0.62
CA ASP A 47 7.10 -17.54 0.58
C ASP A 47 6.59 -16.21 1.16
N PHE A 48 6.25 -15.25 0.29
CA PHE A 48 5.69 -13.98 0.76
C PHE A 48 4.27 -14.15 1.33
N LEU A 49 3.44 -14.98 0.71
CA LEU A 49 2.12 -15.32 1.26
C LEU A 49 2.24 -15.92 2.67
N LEU A 50 3.16 -16.86 2.83
CA LEU A 50 3.45 -17.49 4.13
C LEU A 50 4.01 -16.48 5.13
N PHE A 51 4.85 -15.54 4.67
CA PHE A 51 5.36 -14.45 5.52
C PHE A 51 4.21 -13.56 6.03
N CYS A 52 3.28 -13.15 5.15
CA CYS A 52 2.09 -12.38 5.55
C CYS A 52 1.22 -13.17 6.55
N GLN A 53 0.98 -14.45 6.28
CA GLN A 53 0.19 -15.32 7.16
C GLN A 53 0.81 -15.50 8.56
N ARG A 54 2.13 -15.55 8.65
CA ARG A 54 2.86 -15.63 9.92
C ARG A 54 2.91 -14.30 10.67
N ASN A 55 2.77 -13.19 9.95
CA ASN A 55 2.91 -11.84 10.48
C ASN A 55 1.68 -10.94 10.19
N PRO A 56 0.46 -11.34 10.55
CA PRO A 56 -0.77 -10.65 10.13
C PRO A 56 -0.90 -9.23 10.70
N LYS A 57 -0.18 -8.90 11.77
CA LYS A 57 -0.16 -7.53 12.33
C LYS A 57 0.73 -6.58 11.52
N SER A 58 1.85 -7.09 11.00
CA SER A 58 2.80 -6.30 10.22
C SER A 58 2.45 -6.25 8.74
N CYS A 59 1.88 -7.33 8.22
CA CYS A 59 1.54 -7.52 6.82
C CYS A 59 0.09 -8.02 6.70
N PRO A 60 -0.92 -7.19 7.04
CA PRO A 60 -2.33 -7.58 6.98
C PRO A 60 -2.74 -7.75 5.51
N LEU A 61 -2.72 -8.99 5.02
CA LEU A 61 -3.04 -9.31 3.64
C LEU A 61 -4.54 -9.13 3.39
N LEU A 62 -4.88 -8.31 2.40
CA LEU A 62 -6.25 -8.06 1.97
C LEU A 62 -6.63 -8.92 0.78
N GLU A 63 -5.76 -8.98 -0.25
CA GLU A 63 -6.02 -9.71 -1.47
C GLU A 63 -4.71 -10.12 -2.15
N VAL A 64 -4.75 -11.24 -2.89
CA VAL A 64 -3.68 -11.67 -3.78
C VAL A 64 -4.29 -11.82 -5.17
N ALA A 65 -3.67 -11.21 -6.17
CA ALA A 65 -4.10 -11.35 -7.55
C ALA A 65 -3.50 -12.63 -8.17
N ASP A 66 -4.20 -13.22 -9.12
CA ASP A 66 -3.66 -14.32 -9.92
C ASP A 66 -2.39 -13.87 -10.66
N ALA A 67 -1.51 -14.82 -10.92
CA ALA A 67 -0.27 -14.56 -11.66
C ALA A 67 -0.55 -13.91 -13.02
N GLY A 68 0.13 -12.80 -13.32
CA GLY A 68 -0.07 -12.00 -14.53
C GLY A 68 -1.29 -11.07 -14.49
N SER A 69 -2.16 -11.15 -13.47
CA SER A 69 -3.31 -10.26 -13.34
C SER A 69 -2.89 -8.83 -13.01
N ARG A 70 -3.56 -7.86 -13.64
CA ARG A 70 -3.39 -6.43 -13.39
C ARG A 70 -4.53 -5.82 -12.58
N THR A 71 -5.36 -6.64 -11.93
CA THR A 71 -6.50 -6.17 -11.16
C THR A 71 -6.70 -6.97 -9.88
N PHE A 72 -7.26 -6.33 -8.88
CA PHE A 72 -7.78 -6.94 -7.66
C PHE A 72 -9.31 -7.01 -7.76
N PRO A 73 -9.91 -8.19 -7.96
CA PRO A 73 -11.35 -8.29 -8.20
C PRO A 73 -12.23 -7.95 -6.99
N ILE A 74 -11.74 -8.09 -5.77
CA ILE A 74 -12.52 -7.90 -4.54
C ILE A 74 -12.32 -6.50 -3.98
N PHE A 75 -11.12 -6.17 -3.54
CA PHE A 75 -10.82 -4.88 -2.89
C PHE A 75 -10.51 -3.76 -3.88
N GLY A 76 -10.12 -4.08 -5.10
CA GLY A 76 -9.73 -3.12 -6.11
C GLY A 76 -10.48 -3.29 -7.42
N ALA A 77 -11.77 -3.59 -7.39
CA ALA A 77 -12.56 -3.78 -8.61
C ALA A 77 -12.40 -2.59 -9.58
N GLY A 78 -12.06 -2.90 -10.84
CA GLY A 78 -11.77 -1.91 -11.87
C GLY A 78 -10.43 -1.18 -11.69
N SER A 79 -9.53 -1.66 -10.81
CA SER A 79 -8.15 -1.15 -10.72
C SER A 79 -7.30 -1.63 -11.89
N ASP A 80 -6.25 -0.87 -12.18
CA ASP A 80 -5.12 -1.29 -12.98
C ASP A 80 -3.86 -1.22 -12.09
N ILE A 81 -3.43 -2.37 -11.58
CA ILE A 81 -2.29 -2.48 -10.66
C ILE A 81 -1.04 -1.80 -11.19
N ALA A 82 -0.85 -1.76 -12.51
CA ALA A 82 0.33 -1.19 -13.14
C ALA A 82 0.32 0.34 -13.24
N ARG A 83 -0.86 1.01 -13.00
CA ARG A 83 -1.01 2.45 -13.27
C ARG A 83 -1.73 3.25 -12.19
N ASP A 84 -2.33 2.57 -11.19
CA ASP A 84 -3.18 3.22 -10.17
C ASP A 84 -2.44 3.66 -8.92
N ILE A 85 -1.14 3.48 -8.89
CA ILE A 85 -0.28 3.91 -7.78
C ILE A 85 0.50 5.15 -8.21
N PRO A 86 0.53 6.23 -7.41
CA PRO A 86 1.21 7.46 -7.77
C PRO A 86 2.71 7.29 -8.06
N LYS A 87 3.34 6.30 -7.39
CA LYS A 87 4.76 6.01 -7.56
C LYS A 87 5.05 4.54 -7.26
N TYR A 88 5.73 3.88 -8.18
CA TYR A 88 6.27 2.52 -8.03
C TYR A 88 7.78 2.59 -7.83
N ARG A 89 8.29 1.79 -6.92
CA ARG A 89 9.73 1.54 -6.76
C ARG A 89 10.04 0.15 -7.24
N VAL A 90 10.95 0.03 -8.19
CA VAL A 90 11.41 -1.25 -8.72
C VAL A 90 12.73 -1.62 -8.09
N TYR A 91 12.84 -2.88 -7.68
CA TYR A 91 14.03 -3.45 -7.08
C TYR A 91 14.48 -4.67 -7.88
N GLU A 92 15.77 -4.77 -8.13
CA GLU A 92 16.42 -5.94 -8.72
C GLU A 92 17.54 -6.39 -7.80
N ASN A 93 17.51 -7.67 -7.41
CA ASN A 93 18.49 -8.25 -6.46
C ASN A 93 18.63 -7.42 -5.16
N GLY A 94 17.52 -6.87 -4.65
CA GLY A 94 17.50 -6.07 -3.42
C GLY A 94 17.96 -4.62 -3.57
N VAL A 95 18.31 -4.19 -4.79
CA VAL A 95 18.73 -2.81 -5.08
C VAL A 95 17.62 -2.09 -5.83
N MET A 96 17.28 -0.86 -5.39
CA MET A 96 16.33 -0.02 -6.11
C MET A 96 16.93 0.44 -7.44
N THR A 97 16.30 0.05 -8.55
CA THR A 97 16.76 0.36 -9.91
C THR A 97 16.00 1.51 -10.57
N GLY A 98 14.81 1.86 -10.04
CA GLY A 98 14.06 3.00 -10.58
C GLY A 98 12.77 3.31 -9.83
N GLU A 99 12.25 4.51 -10.13
CA GLU A 99 10.91 4.96 -9.73
C GLU A 99 10.09 5.23 -11.00
N TYR A 100 8.84 4.77 -11.02
CA TYR A 100 7.96 4.83 -12.17
C TYR A 100 6.56 5.27 -11.76
N THR A 101 5.81 5.87 -12.68
CA THR A 101 4.37 6.15 -12.56
C THR A 101 3.52 5.14 -13.34
N ASP A 102 4.15 4.36 -14.21
CA ASP A 102 3.55 3.30 -15.01
C ASP A 102 4.54 2.13 -15.09
N VAL A 103 4.12 0.95 -14.65
CA VAL A 103 4.92 -0.27 -14.69
C VAL A 103 4.31 -1.34 -15.61
N SER A 104 3.47 -0.93 -16.56
CA SER A 104 2.81 -1.84 -17.51
C SER A 104 3.81 -2.72 -18.25
N ALA A 105 4.96 -2.15 -18.66
CA ALA A 105 6.00 -2.89 -19.36
C ALA A 105 6.54 -4.12 -18.60
N PHE A 106 6.50 -4.08 -17.25
CA PHE A 106 6.92 -5.23 -16.44
C PHE A 106 5.87 -6.35 -16.44
N PHE A 107 4.58 -6.01 -16.53
CA PHE A 107 3.49 -6.98 -16.64
C PHE A 107 3.32 -7.53 -18.05
N ASP A 108 3.64 -6.72 -19.06
CA ASP A 108 3.52 -7.09 -20.48
C ASP A 108 4.73 -7.93 -20.97
N ASP A 109 5.78 -8.04 -20.15
CA ASP A 109 6.95 -8.87 -20.43
C ASP A 109 6.60 -10.37 -20.24
N PRO A 110 6.56 -11.19 -21.32
CA PRO A 110 6.16 -12.58 -21.24
C PRO A 110 7.17 -13.46 -20.49
N SER A 111 8.37 -12.97 -20.24
CA SER A 111 9.38 -13.67 -19.43
C SER A 111 9.14 -13.49 -17.93
N ARG A 112 8.21 -12.62 -17.52
CA ARG A 112 7.91 -12.30 -16.13
C ARG A 112 6.52 -12.80 -15.77
N GLU A 113 6.44 -13.68 -14.81
CA GLU A 113 5.17 -14.10 -14.22
C GLU A 113 5.06 -13.43 -12.84
N LEU A 114 4.30 -12.33 -12.76
CA LEU A 114 4.21 -11.49 -11.58
C LEU A 114 2.94 -11.80 -10.78
N VAL A 115 3.07 -11.82 -9.45
CA VAL A 115 1.96 -11.96 -8.51
C VAL A 115 1.88 -10.69 -7.66
N SER A 116 0.69 -10.12 -7.57
CA SER A 116 0.45 -8.88 -6.84
C SER A 116 -0.28 -9.14 -5.53
N PHE A 117 0.17 -8.47 -4.47
CA PHE A 117 -0.37 -8.55 -3.12
C PHE A 117 -0.85 -7.18 -2.69
N LEU A 118 -2.07 -7.11 -2.17
CA LEU A 118 -2.61 -5.92 -1.53
C LEU A 118 -2.51 -6.08 -0.02
N ILE A 119 -1.65 -5.25 0.59
CA ILE A 119 -1.41 -5.23 2.03
C ILE A 119 -2.13 -4.04 2.65
N GLY A 120 -2.90 -4.26 3.70
CA GLY A 120 -3.61 -3.20 4.39
C GLY A 120 -2.69 -2.10 4.92
N CYS A 121 -3.18 -0.87 4.85
CA CYS A 121 -2.46 0.31 5.31
C CYS A 121 -3.16 0.92 6.53
N SER A 122 -2.37 1.45 7.45
CA SER A 122 -2.88 2.12 8.64
C SER A 122 -3.69 3.41 8.34
N PHE A 123 -3.62 3.94 7.13
CA PHE A 123 -4.47 5.07 6.72
C PHE A 123 -5.97 4.73 6.73
N SER A 124 -6.33 3.45 6.61
CA SER A 124 -7.72 2.99 6.60
C SER A 124 -8.50 3.34 7.87
N PHE A 125 -7.84 3.49 9.03
CA PHE A 125 -8.52 3.82 10.28
C PHE A 125 -8.51 5.32 10.62
N GLU A 126 -7.79 6.15 9.87
CA GLU A 126 -7.65 7.58 10.17
C GLU A 126 -8.98 8.32 10.05
N SER A 127 -9.81 7.96 9.06
CA SER A 127 -11.15 8.55 8.93
C SER A 127 -12.02 8.29 10.16
N ALA A 128 -11.97 7.10 10.73
CA ALA A 128 -12.71 6.76 11.94
C ALA A 128 -12.23 7.57 13.18
N LEU A 129 -10.94 7.87 13.27
CA LEU A 129 -10.41 8.76 14.31
C LEU A 129 -10.96 10.17 14.16
N LEU A 130 -10.92 10.71 12.94
CA LEU A 130 -11.43 12.06 12.64
C LEU A 130 -12.94 12.16 12.91
N GLU A 131 -13.73 11.17 12.52
CA GLU A 131 -15.17 11.08 12.79
C GLU A 131 -15.47 11.03 14.30
N ALA A 132 -14.60 10.38 15.08
CA ALA A 132 -14.70 10.36 16.54
C ALA A 132 -14.17 11.65 17.21
N GLY A 133 -13.80 12.67 16.46
CA GLY A 133 -13.24 13.91 16.96
C GLY A 133 -11.80 13.80 17.49
N VAL A 134 -11.11 12.70 17.17
CA VAL A 134 -9.71 12.51 17.56
C VAL A 134 -8.81 13.12 16.48
N PRO A 135 -7.99 14.14 16.78
CA PRO A 135 -7.15 14.78 15.79
C PRO A 135 -6.06 13.83 15.29
N VAL A 136 -5.77 13.90 14.00
CA VAL A 136 -4.71 13.12 13.34
C VAL A 136 -3.60 14.11 12.94
N ARG A 137 -2.60 14.25 13.79
CA ARG A 137 -1.60 15.32 13.75
C ARG A 137 -0.87 15.46 12.41
N GLN A 138 -0.49 14.35 11.78
CA GLN A 138 0.18 14.41 10.48
C GLN A 138 -0.73 14.94 9.36
N ILE A 139 -2.04 14.77 9.46
CA ILE A 139 -3.00 15.34 8.50
C ILE A 139 -3.10 16.84 8.72
N GLU A 140 -3.21 17.29 9.98
CA GLU A 140 -3.28 18.72 10.33
C GLU A 140 -2.03 19.49 9.87
N GLU A 141 -0.85 18.87 10.03
CA GLU A 141 0.44 19.47 9.66
C GLU A 141 0.80 19.25 8.17
N GLY A 142 0.03 18.46 7.41
CA GLY A 142 0.31 18.15 6.01
C GLY A 142 1.62 17.38 5.79
N VAL A 143 2.01 16.54 6.76
CA VAL A 143 3.25 15.74 6.72
C VAL A 143 2.95 14.24 6.70
N HIS A 144 3.99 13.45 6.42
CA HIS A 144 3.87 11.99 6.48
C HIS A 144 3.73 11.49 7.92
N VAL A 145 2.99 10.38 8.08
CA VAL A 145 2.94 9.65 9.34
C VAL A 145 4.35 9.23 9.77
N PRO A 146 4.76 9.47 11.03
CA PRO A 146 6.05 8.99 11.51
C PRO A 146 6.09 7.47 11.54
N MET A 147 7.17 6.89 11.00
CA MET A 147 7.43 5.44 10.96
C MET A 147 8.74 5.12 11.66
N TYR A 148 8.75 3.99 12.36
CA TYR A 148 9.90 3.56 13.15
C TYR A 148 10.22 2.11 12.89
N HIS A 149 11.51 1.81 12.71
CA HIS A 149 12.03 0.45 12.80
C HIS A 149 12.04 -0.01 14.25
N THR A 150 11.52 -1.20 14.50
CA THR A 150 11.55 -1.80 15.83
C THR A 150 12.62 -2.89 15.91
N ASN A 151 12.87 -3.38 17.12
CA ASN A 151 13.68 -4.58 17.37
C ASN A 151 12.80 -5.86 17.46
N ILE A 152 11.50 -5.77 17.10
CA ILE A 152 10.59 -6.90 17.11
C ILE A 152 10.72 -7.62 15.77
N SER A 153 11.26 -8.83 15.79
CA SER A 153 11.44 -9.63 14.59
C SER A 153 10.13 -10.23 14.10
N CYS A 154 9.92 -10.16 12.79
CA CYS A 154 8.87 -10.93 12.13
C CYS A 154 9.27 -12.41 12.02
N ALA A 155 8.28 -13.30 12.05
CA ALA A 155 8.49 -14.72 11.79
C ALA A 155 8.89 -14.92 10.32
N PRO A 156 10.07 -15.50 10.02
CA PRO A 156 10.56 -15.60 8.65
C PRO A 156 9.80 -16.63 7.82
N ALA A 157 9.84 -16.45 6.49
CA ALA A 157 9.35 -17.43 5.52
C ALA A 157 10.18 -17.34 4.23
N GLY A 158 10.80 -18.45 3.83
CA GLY A 158 11.74 -18.48 2.69
C GLY A 158 12.81 -17.39 2.81
N VAL A 159 12.88 -16.55 1.79
CA VAL A 159 13.86 -15.44 1.75
C VAL A 159 13.39 -14.19 2.54
N PHE A 160 12.13 -14.16 2.97
CA PHE A 160 11.57 -13.01 3.66
C PHE A 160 11.83 -13.06 5.16
N SER A 161 12.48 -12.01 5.66
CA SER A 161 12.77 -11.80 7.09
C SER A 161 12.94 -10.30 7.35
N GLY A 162 12.91 -9.92 8.61
CA GLY A 162 13.18 -8.53 9.02
C GLY A 162 12.44 -8.17 10.30
N ASN A 163 12.60 -6.93 10.71
CA ASN A 163 11.94 -6.40 11.88
C ASN A 163 10.68 -5.63 11.50
N MET A 164 9.71 -5.65 12.39
CA MET A 164 8.47 -4.91 12.23
C MET A 164 8.75 -3.41 12.13
N VAL A 165 8.12 -2.75 11.15
CA VAL A 165 8.03 -1.30 11.07
C VAL A 165 6.66 -0.89 11.59
N VAL A 166 6.63 0.14 12.43
CA VAL A 166 5.39 0.68 13.01
C VAL A 166 5.20 2.13 12.62
N SER A 167 3.94 2.55 12.51
CA SER A 167 3.58 3.95 12.40
C SER A 167 2.96 4.43 13.72
N MET A 168 3.15 5.70 14.06
CA MET A 168 2.66 6.28 15.30
C MET A 168 1.68 7.42 15.01
N ARG A 169 0.62 7.51 15.81
CA ARG A 169 -0.26 8.68 15.88
C ARG A 169 -0.27 9.18 17.32
N PRO A 170 0.27 10.38 17.59
CA PRO A 170 0.10 11.00 18.89
C PRO A 170 -1.38 11.36 19.07
N ILE A 171 -1.99 10.83 20.12
CA ILE A 171 -3.38 11.12 20.47
C ILE A 171 -3.36 11.95 21.75
N PRO A 172 -4.09 13.09 21.83
CA PRO A 172 -4.19 13.86 23.05
C PRO A 172 -4.74 12.98 24.18
N THR A 173 -4.21 13.17 25.38
CA THR A 173 -4.86 12.62 26.58
C THR A 173 -6.23 13.27 26.71
N ALA A 174 -7.24 12.46 27.05
CA ALA A 174 -8.57 13.02 27.34
C ALA A 174 -8.47 14.13 28.38
N PRO A 175 -9.25 15.21 28.24
CA PRO A 175 -9.29 16.29 29.21
C PRO A 175 -9.78 15.84 30.58
#